data_258648f82b27b42668161d589dc5b137
#
_entry.id   258648f82b27b42668161d589dc5b137
#
_cell.length_a   1.000
_cell.length_b   1.000
_cell.length_c   1.000
_cell.angle_alpha   90.00
_cell.angle_beta   90.00
_cell.angle_gamma   90.00
#
_symmetry.space_group_name_H-M   'P 1'
#
loop_
_entity.id
_entity.type
_entity.pdbx_description
1 polymer ?
#
loop_
_entity_poly.entity_id
_entity_poly.type
_entity_poly.pdbx_seq_one_letter_code
_entity_poly.pdbx_strand_id
1 'polypeptide(L)'
;ASDVYKRQVQGQPGSEMIAIENPENVAKHWEDLGAENLHIIDLDGTIDGKTSLDVIKKILKEVSVPIQLGGGIRSIDYAKRLLDLDIERLIIGTMGIEHPETITQLSDEYGSERIMISLDSKDNRVVIKGWQEKIDKSPAELSNEFKEHGAGSILFTNVDVEGLLGGFYTEPVIELKNSVDLPIVYSGGITSISDVKQLNESGVEGIVIGSALYKDKIDLKEALKYQNR
;
A
#
# COMPACT_ATOMS: atom_id res chain seq x y z
N ALA A 1 -0.29 8.67 0.76
CA ALA A 1 0.58 7.74 0.07
C ALA A 1 0.68 8.07 -1.40
N SER A 2 1.81 7.93 -1.95
CA SER A 2 2.02 8.20 -3.36
C SER A 2 3.09 7.29 -3.93
N ASP A 3 2.93 6.95 -5.21
CA ASP A 3 4.04 6.58 -6.04
C ASP A 3 4.94 7.82 -6.13
N VAL A 4 6.02 7.83 -5.38
CA VAL A 4 6.79 9.04 -5.12
C VAL A 4 7.48 9.58 -6.38
N TYR A 5 7.48 8.80 -7.47
CA TYR A 5 8.19 9.15 -8.69
C TYR A 5 7.29 9.24 -9.93
N LYS A 6 6.42 8.25 -10.15
CA LYS A 6 5.50 8.21 -11.30
C LYS A 6 4.18 7.59 -10.88
N ARG A 7 3.07 8.25 -11.20
CA ARG A 7 1.75 7.69 -10.99
C ARG A 7 1.16 7.23 -12.32
N GLN A 8 0.76 5.96 -12.36
CA GLN A 8 0.17 5.32 -13.52
C GLN A 8 -1.34 5.11 -13.33
N VAL A 9 -2.10 4.99 -14.42
CA VAL A 9 -3.50 4.56 -14.37
C VAL A 9 -3.55 3.04 -14.29
N GLN A 10 -4.11 2.50 -13.23
CA GLN A 10 -4.24 1.06 -13.01
C GLN A 10 -2.92 0.29 -13.22
N GLY A 11 -1.78 0.88 -12.85
CA GLY A 11 -0.47 0.23 -12.96
C GLY A 11 0.03 -0.03 -14.39
N GLN A 12 -0.60 0.56 -15.42
CA GLN A 12 -0.22 0.33 -16.81
C GLN A 12 1.02 1.16 -17.21
N PRO A 13 2.11 0.53 -17.66
CA PRO A 13 3.27 1.24 -18.17
C PRO A 13 2.90 2.16 -19.34
N GLY A 14 3.46 3.39 -19.35
CA GLY A 14 3.16 4.38 -20.37
C GLY A 14 1.89 5.19 -20.16
N SER A 15 1.19 4.97 -19.03
CA SER A 15 0.00 5.73 -18.63
C SER A 15 0.30 6.74 -17.51
N GLU A 16 1.54 7.22 -17.42
CA GLU A 16 1.96 8.14 -16.37
C GLU A 16 1.13 9.41 -16.38
N MET A 17 0.43 9.66 -15.28
CA MET A 17 -0.39 10.87 -15.10
C MET A 17 0.36 12.00 -14.42
N ILE A 18 1.32 11.66 -13.57
CA ILE A 18 2.11 12.59 -12.78
C ILE A 18 3.53 12.02 -12.68
N ALA A 19 4.52 12.79 -13.07
CA ALA A 19 5.93 12.51 -12.83
C ALA A 19 6.51 13.70 -12.05
N ILE A 20 7.08 13.42 -10.88
CA ILE A 20 7.69 14.46 -10.04
C ILE A 20 9.15 14.06 -9.81
N GLU A 21 10.05 14.99 -10.06
CA GLU A 21 11.46 14.83 -9.75
C GLU A 21 11.72 15.01 -8.25
N ASN A 22 12.78 14.38 -7.74
CA ASN A 22 13.20 14.48 -6.34
C ASN A 22 12.14 13.95 -5.36
N PRO A 23 11.91 12.62 -5.33
CA PRO A 23 10.90 11.99 -4.48
C PRO A 23 11.09 12.28 -2.98
N GLU A 24 12.31 12.54 -2.52
CA GLU A 24 12.62 12.98 -1.16
C GLU A 24 11.94 14.31 -0.80
N ASN A 25 11.90 15.26 -1.74
CA ASN A 25 11.22 16.54 -1.51
C ASN A 25 9.70 16.36 -1.47
N VAL A 26 9.16 15.44 -2.26
CA VAL A 26 7.72 15.11 -2.23
C VAL A 26 7.34 14.47 -0.89
N ALA A 27 8.14 13.54 -0.41
CA ALA A 27 7.94 12.91 0.89
C ALA A 27 7.95 13.95 2.01
N LYS A 28 8.95 14.86 1.99
CA LYS A 28 9.05 15.97 2.96
C LYS A 28 7.86 16.92 2.88
N HIS A 29 7.39 17.24 1.68
CA HIS A 29 6.22 18.09 1.49
C HIS A 29 4.96 17.50 2.17
N TRP A 30 4.72 16.20 2.03
CA TRP A 30 3.57 15.56 2.69
C TRP A 30 3.74 15.51 4.20
N GLU A 31 4.93 15.25 4.72
CA GLU A 31 5.22 15.35 6.16
C GLU A 31 4.94 16.77 6.69
N ASP A 32 5.43 17.81 5.99
CA ASP A 32 5.21 19.21 6.39
C ASP A 32 3.73 19.64 6.36
N LEU A 33 2.91 18.98 5.53
CA LEU A 33 1.45 19.15 5.53
C LEU A 33 0.75 18.37 6.64
N GLY A 34 1.48 17.55 7.40
CA GLY A 34 0.98 16.80 8.55
C GLY A 34 0.68 15.32 8.29
N ALA A 35 1.19 14.74 7.21
CA ALA A 35 1.12 13.28 7.03
C ALA A 35 1.85 12.59 8.18
N GLU A 36 1.19 11.65 8.85
CA GLU A 36 1.74 10.88 9.97
C GLU A 36 2.35 9.54 9.53
N ASN A 37 2.11 9.15 8.29
CA ASN A 37 2.69 7.94 7.68
C ASN A 37 2.81 8.13 6.17
N LEU A 38 3.88 7.62 5.57
CA LEU A 38 4.08 7.62 4.13
C LEU A 38 3.98 6.20 3.58
N HIS A 39 3.20 6.05 2.51
CA HIS A 39 3.10 4.81 1.76
C HIS A 39 3.85 4.96 0.43
N ILE A 40 4.87 4.13 0.21
CA ILE A 40 5.76 4.22 -0.94
C ILE A 40 5.73 2.90 -1.70
N ILE A 41 5.55 2.97 -3.02
CA ILE A 41 5.65 1.81 -3.91
C ILE A 41 6.79 2.02 -4.91
N ASP A 42 7.77 1.11 -4.91
CA ASP A 42 8.85 1.06 -5.89
C ASP A 42 8.34 0.43 -7.19
N LEU A 43 7.84 1.28 -8.11
CA LEU A 43 7.33 0.83 -9.39
C LEU A 43 8.44 0.35 -10.33
N ASP A 44 9.62 0.97 -10.30
CA ASP A 44 10.76 0.55 -11.12
C ASP A 44 11.22 -0.85 -10.69
N GLY A 45 11.23 -1.14 -9.39
CA GLY A 45 11.46 -2.48 -8.85
C GLY A 45 10.39 -3.47 -9.29
N THR A 46 9.14 -3.04 -9.38
CA THR A 46 8.02 -3.90 -9.79
C THR A 46 8.07 -4.25 -11.27
N ILE A 47 8.35 -3.27 -12.14
CA ILE A 47 8.27 -3.41 -13.61
C ILE A 47 9.60 -3.91 -14.18
N ASP A 48 10.69 -3.20 -13.89
CA ASP A 48 12.00 -3.41 -14.52
C ASP A 48 12.93 -4.32 -13.72
N GLY A 49 12.57 -4.66 -12.48
CA GLY A 49 13.43 -5.43 -11.57
C GLY A 49 14.68 -4.66 -11.08
N LYS A 50 14.72 -3.34 -11.30
CA LYS A 50 15.78 -2.46 -10.80
C LYS A 50 15.41 -1.99 -9.40
N THR A 51 16.35 -2.05 -8.46
CA THR A 51 16.11 -1.59 -7.10
C THR A 51 16.32 -0.09 -6.99
N SER A 52 15.36 0.61 -6.38
CA SER A 52 15.47 2.05 -6.08
C SER A 52 16.05 2.34 -4.69
N LEU A 53 16.92 1.45 -4.20
CA LEU A 53 17.44 1.48 -2.82
C LEU A 53 18.06 2.83 -2.43
N ASP A 54 18.79 3.46 -3.35
CA ASP A 54 19.42 4.77 -3.09
C ASP A 54 18.40 5.89 -2.96
N VAL A 55 17.29 5.80 -3.72
CA VAL A 55 16.15 6.73 -3.61
C VAL A 55 15.44 6.54 -2.27
N ILE A 56 15.16 5.30 -1.90
CA ILE A 56 14.56 4.95 -0.61
C ILE A 56 15.39 5.50 0.55
N LYS A 57 16.72 5.31 0.52
CA LYS A 57 17.64 5.85 1.53
C LYS A 57 17.64 7.39 1.60
N LYS A 58 17.46 8.07 0.47
CA LYS A 58 17.35 9.54 0.46
C LYS A 58 16.06 9.97 1.16
N ILE A 59 14.93 9.32 0.83
CA ILE A 59 13.65 9.62 1.46
C ILE A 59 13.73 9.40 2.98
N LEU A 60 14.24 8.25 3.42
CA LEU A 60 14.42 7.94 4.86
C LEU A 60 15.29 8.94 5.63
N LYS A 61 16.18 9.67 4.95
CA LYS A 61 16.99 10.73 5.57
C LYS A 61 16.26 12.07 5.69
N GLU A 62 15.30 12.33 4.82
CA GLU A 62 14.61 13.61 4.73
C GLU A 62 13.35 13.69 5.60
N VAL A 63 12.74 12.53 5.93
CA VAL A 63 11.51 12.48 6.72
C VAL A 63 11.71 11.73 8.02
N SER A 64 10.91 12.09 9.02
CA SER A 64 10.89 11.46 10.34
C SER A 64 9.64 10.61 10.59
N VAL A 65 8.64 10.73 9.74
CA VAL A 65 7.40 9.95 9.84
C VAL A 65 7.63 8.50 9.37
N PRO A 66 6.89 7.53 9.94
CA PRO A 66 6.96 6.14 9.54
C PRO A 66 6.71 5.94 8.04
N ILE A 67 7.42 4.98 7.43
CA ILE A 67 7.29 4.64 6.01
C ILE A 67 6.81 3.20 5.86
N GLN A 68 5.76 2.99 5.10
CA GLN A 68 5.35 1.70 4.57
C GLN A 68 5.87 1.57 3.13
N LEU A 69 6.64 0.54 2.85
CA LEU A 69 7.32 0.37 1.56
C LEU A 69 6.94 -0.95 0.90
N GLY A 70 6.52 -0.87 -0.35
CA GLY A 70 6.27 -2.02 -1.22
C GLY A 70 6.84 -1.84 -2.61
N GLY A 71 6.64 -2.84 -3.45
CA GLY A 71 7.08 -2.83 -4.85
C GLY A 71 8.40 -3.54 -5.09
N GLY A 72 8.44 -4.41 -6.09
CA GLY A 72 9.66 -5.08 -6.56
C GLY A 72 10.30 -6.08 -5.59
N ILE A 73 9.64 -6.46 -4.51
CA ILE A 73 10.18 -7.39 -3.51
C ILE A 73 10.01 -8.82 -4.00
N ARG A 74 11.12 -9.42 -4.48
CA ARG A 74 11.13 -10.73 -5.13
C ARG A 74 12.03 -11.76 -4.42
N SER A 75 12.67 -11.39 -3.33
CA SER A 75 13.51 -12.30 -2.55
C SER A 75 13.53 -11.90 -1.08
N ILE A 76 13.71 -12.90 -0.22
CA ILE A 76 13.88 -12.71 1.24
C ILE A 76 15.09 -11.81 1.53
N ASP A 77 16.21 -12.02 0.86
CA ASP A 77 17.41 -11.20 1.09
C ASP A 77 17.19 -9.72 0.78
N TYR A 78 16.37 -9.41 -0.24
CA TYR A 78 16.02 -8.02 -0.52
C TYR A 78 15.04 -7.47 0.51
N ALA A 79 14.03 -8.26 0.90
CA ALA A 79 13.10 -7.90 1.97
C ALA A 79 13.83 -7.55 3.28
N LYS A 80 14.78 -8.40 3.71
CA LYS A 80 15.61 -8.17 4.90
C LYS A 80 16.42 -6.88 4.79
N ARG A 81 17.08 -6.64 3.65
CA ARG A 81 17.82 -5.38 3.44
C ARG A 81 16.94 -4.13 3.54
N LEU A 82 15.67 -4.21 3.14
CA LEU A 82 14.73 -3.11 3.29
C LEU A 82 14.30 -2.94 4.76
N LEU A 83 14.00 -4.04 5.44
CA LEU A 83 13.64 -4.03 6.86
C LEU A 83 14.79 -3.50 7.75
N ASP A 84 16.06 -3.75 7.35
CA ASP A 84 17.24 -3.21 8.02
C ASP A 84 17.45 -1.69 7.82
N LEU A 85 16.69 -1.05 6.91
CA LEU A 85 16.74 0.39 6.67
C LEU A 85 15.81 1.22 7.58
N ASP A 86 15.22 0.60 8.60
CA ASP A 86 14.31 1.26 9.54
C ASP A 86 12.99 1.76 8.92
N ILE A 87 12.50 1.06 7.91
CA ILE A 87 11.13 1.24 7.44
C ILE A 87 10.14 0.67 8.45
N GLU A 88 8.99 1.29 8.63
CA GLU A 88 7.97 0.83 9.59
C GLU A 88 7.36 -0.50 9.18
N ARG A 89 6.89 -0.62 7.93
CA ARG A 89 6.28 -1.84 7.39
C ARG A 89 6.78 -2.15 6.00
N LEU A 90 7.05 -3.42 5.76
CA LEU A 90 7.32 -3.96 4.43
C LEU A 90 6.03 -4.53 3.83
N ILE A 91 5.68 -4.07 2.63
CA ILE A 91 4.48 -4.52 1.92
C ILE A 91 4.87 -5.58 0.91
N ILE A 92 4.43 -6.81 1.15
CA ILE A 92 4.74 -7.97 0.33
C ILE A 92 3.48 -8.35 -0.46
N GLY A 93 3.60 -8.39 -1.79
CA GLY A 93 2.53 -8.81 -2.71
C GLY A 93 2.79 -10.21 -3.26
N THR A 94 3.06 -10.30 -4.57
CA THR A 94 3.22 -11.55 -5.32
C THR A 94 4.12 -12.59 -4.62
N MET A 95 5.25 -12.18 -4.06
CA MET A 95 6.17 -13.12 -3.39
C MET A 95 5.50 -13.83 -2.21
N GLY A 96 4.72 -13.12 -1.39
CA GLY A 96 4.02 -13.72 -0.25
C GLY A 96 2.89 -14.65 -0.68
N ILE A 97 2.27 -14.38 -1.83
CA ILE A 97 1.19 -15.21 -2.39
C ILE A 97 1.75 -16.50 -3.01
N GLU A 98 2.86 -16.41 -3.74
CA GLU A 98 3.52 -17.56 -4.36
C GLU A 98 4.33 -18.41 -3.35
N HIS A 99 4.85 -17.77 -2.28
CA HIS A 99 5.74 -18.36 -1.28
C HIS A 99 5.35 -17.91 0.14
N PRO A 100 4.23 -18.40 0.70
CA PRO A 100 3.74 -17.97 2.03
C PRO A 100 4.73 -18.21 3.18
N GLU A 101 5.60 -19.19 3.05
CA GLU A 101 6.69 -19.46 4.00
C GLU A 101 7.64 -18.27 4.19
N THR A 102 7.72 -17.38 3.20
CA THR A 102 8.55 -16.17 3.30
C THR A 102 7.97 -15.18 4.31
N ILE A 103 6.65 -15.14 4.46
CA ILE A 103 5.97 -14.31 5.46
C ILE A 103 6.34 -14.79 6.86
N THR A 104 6.23 -16.12 7.11
CA THR A 104 6.60 -16.70 8.38
C THR A 104 8.06 -16.40 8.74
N GLN A 105 8.98 -16.59 7.80
CA GLN A 105 10.40 -16.32 8.05
C GLN A 105 10.67 -14.85 8.39
N LEU A 106 10.02 -13.91 7.70
CA LEU A 106 10.21 -12.48 7.95
C LEU A 106 9.52 -12.02 9.23
N SER A 107 8.33 -12.54 9.55
CA SER A 107 7.62 -12.20 10.78
C SER A 107 8.32 -12.75 12.03
N ASP A 108 8.89 -13.95 11.96
CA ASP A 108 9.67 -14.52 13.06
C ASP A 108 10.96 -13.72 13.37
N GLU A 109 11.56 -13.12 12.34
CA GLU A 109 12.83 -12.39 12.50
C GLU A 109 12.63 -10.91 12.83
N TYR A 110 11.61 -10.26 12.25
CA TYR A 110 11.41 -8.80 12.34
C TYR A 110 10.15 -8.38 13.10
N GLY A 111 9.29 -9.31 13.46
CA GLY A 111 7.98 -9.05 14.06
C GLY A 111 6.85 -8.96 13.04
N SER A 112 5.68 -9.53 13.40
CA SER A 112 4.48 -9.55 12.54
C SER A 112 4.02 -8.15 12.17
N GLU A 113 4.10 -7.20 13.10
CA GLU A 113 3.67 -5.81 12.92
C GLU A 113 4.41 -5.08 11.79
N ARG A 114 5.61 -5.57 11.43
CA ARG A 114 6.40 -5.02 10.32
C ARG A 114 6.10 -5.65 8.96
N ILE A 115 5.25 -6.68 8.92
CA ILE A 115 4.92 -7.40 7.69
C ILE A 115 3.47 -7.14 7.30
N MET A 116 3.28 -6.43 6.20
CA MET A 116 1.99 -6.14 5.59
C MET A 116 1.86 -6.89 4.27
N ILE A 117 0.74 -7.56 4.04
CA ILE A 117 0.50 -8.27 2.78
C ILE A 117 -0.42 -7.44 1.89
N SER A 118 -0.01 -7.19 0.64
CA SER A 118 -0.86 -6.55 -0.37
C SER A 118 -1.79 -7.57 -1.01
N LEU A 119 -3.08 -7.27 -0.93
CA LEU A 119 -4.16 -7.98 -1.62
C LEU A 119 -4.87 -7.02 -2.57
N ASP A 120 -4.44 -7.05 -3.81
CA ASP A 120 -5.04 -6.27 -4.89
C ASP A 120 -6.21 -7.08 -5.46
N SER A 121 -7.42 -6.56 -5.37
CA SER A 121 -8.65 -7.24 -5.77
C SER A 121 -9.27 -6.64 -7.01
N LYS A 122 -9.60 -7.51 -7.97
CA LYS A 122 -10.37 -7.18 -9.17
C LYS A 122 -11.49 -8.20 -9.36
N ASP A 123 -12.74 -7.73 -9.51
CA ASP A 123 -13.94 -8.58 -9.57
C ASP A 123 -13.98 -9.60 -8.40
N ASN A 124 -13.68 -9.17 -7.18
CA ASN A 124 -13.61 -9.99 -5.97
C ASN A 124 -12.66 -11.20 -6.06
N ARG A 125 -11.60 -11.11 -6.86
CA ARG A 125 -10.49 -12.08 -6.94
C ARG A 125 -9.16 -11.35 -6.79
N VAL A 126 -8.21 -12.01 -6.15
CA VAL A 126 -6.88 -11.41 -5.98
C VAL A 126 -6.11 -11.45 -7.30
N VAL A 127 -5.43 -10.34 -7.60
CA VAL A 127 -4.56 -10.20 -8.76
C VAL A 127 -3.11 -9.97 -8.33
N ILE A 128 -2.18 -10.50 -9.09
CA ILE A 128 -0.74 -10.49 -8.82
C ILE A 128 0.04 -10.02 -10.05
N LYS A 129 1.38 -9.91 -9.91
CA LYS A 129 2.31 -9.52 -10.99
C LYS A 129 1.93 -8.20 -11.66
N GLY A 130 1.63 -7.17 -10.83
CA GLY A 130 1.20 -5.89 -11.36
C GLY A 130 -0.17 -5.97 -12.06
N TRP A 131 -1.09 -6.77 -11.47
CA TRP A 131 -2.47 -6.97 -11.90
C TRP A 131 -2.64 -7.73 -13.24
N GLN A 132 -1.59 -8.41 -13.69
CA GLN A 132 -1.59 -9.15 -14.96
C GLN A 132 -2.14 -10.56 -14.83
N GLU A 133 -2.10 -11.15 -13.65
CA GLU A 133 -2.54 -12.51 -13.37
C GLU A 133 -3.59 -12.51 -12.27
N LYS A 134 -4.71 -13.21 -12.51
CA LYS A 134 -5.81 -13.37 -11.55
C LYS A 134 -5.74 -14.76 -10.97
N ILE A 135 -5.82 -14.86 -9.65
CA ILE A 135 -5.85 -16.14 -8.95
C ILE A 135 -7.25 -16.47 -8.47
N ASP A 136 -7.57 -17.76 -8.37
CA ASP A 136 -8.91 -18.22 -7.96
C ASP A 136 -9.03 -18.31 -6.43
N LYS A 137 -8.68 -17.19 -5.76
CA LYS A 137 -8.90 -16.99 -4.33
C LYS A 137 -9.43 -15.59 -4.08
N SER A 138 -10.35 -15.45 -3.14
CA SER A 138 -10.83 -14.15 -2.67
C SER A 138 -9.84 -13.50 -1.71
N PRO A 139 -9.93 -12.17 -1.49
CA PRO A 139 -9.14 -11.49 -0.47
C PRO A 139 -9.34 -12.08 0.94
N ALA A 140 -10.55 -12.50 1.28
CA ALA A 140 -10.87 -13.08 2.58
C ALA A 140 -10.17 -14.43 2.82
N GLU A 141 -10.15 -15.32 1.80
CA GLU A 141 -9.46 -16.61 1.89
C GLU A 141 -7.97 -16.43 2.12
N LEU A 142 -7.32 -15.56 1.31
CA LEU A 142 -5.88 -15.30 1.45
C LEU A 142 -5.53 -14.57 2.75
N SER A 143 -6.36 -13.65 3.23
CA SER A 143 -6.09 -12.95 4.47
C SER A 143 -6.00 -13.88 5.67
N ASN A 144 -6.88 -14.88 5.76
CA ASN A 144 -6.82 -15.88 6.82
C ASN A 144 -5.59 -16.78 6.73
N GLU A 145 -5.22 -17.19 5.50
CA GLU A 145 -3.99 -17.95 5.25
C GLU A 145 -2.75 -17.17 5.69
N PHE A 146 -2.68 -15.86 5.33
CA PHE A 146 -1.53 -15.03 5.70
C PHE A 146 -1.46 -14.68 7.19
N LYS A 147 -2.60 -14.61 7.87
CA LYS A 147 -2.65 -14.49 9.33
C LYS A 147 -1.96 -15.69 9.98
N GLU A 148 -2.22 -16.91 9.50
CA GLU A 148 -1.56 -18.12 9.99
C GLU A 148 -0.06 -18.13 9.73
N HIS A 149 0.40 -17.47 8.65
CA HIS A 149 1.80 -17.28 8.33
C HIS A 149 2.48 -16.11 9.07
N GLY A 150 1.75 -15.40 9.92
CA GLY A 150 2.31 -14.35 10.76
C GLY A 150 2.28 -12.94 10.14
N ALA A 151 1.48 -12.68 9.12
CA ALA A 151 1.24 -11.32 8.65
C ALA A 151 0.60 -10.47 9.75
N GLY A 152 1.08 -9.24 9.95
CA GLY A 152 0.58 -8.33 10.97
C GLY A 152 -0.53 -7.40 10.47
N SER A 153 -0.64 -7.20 9.16
CA SER A 153 -1.67 -6.33 8.56
C SER A 153 -1.88 -6.63 7.07
N ILE A 154 -2.98 -6.13 6.54
CA ILE A 154 -3.36 -6.25 5.13
C ILE A 154 -3.43 -4.86 4.49
N LEU A 155 -2.79 -4.68 3.35
CA LEU A 155 -3.09 -3.60 2.41
C LEU A 155 -4.10 -4.14 1.40
N PHE A 156 -5.33 -3.66 1.45
CA PHE A 156 -6.37 -4.05 0.51
C PHE A 156 -6.56 -2.97 -0.56
N THR A 157 -6.25 -3.27 -1.82
CA THR A 157 -6.45 -2.37 -2.96
C THR A 157 -7.62 -2.83 -3.82
N ASN A 158 -8.65 -1.99 -3.95
CA ASN A 158 -9.70 -2.23 -4.90
C ASN A 158 -9.28 -1.71 -6.29
N VAL A 159 -8.84 -2.64 -7.16
CA VAL A 159 -8.33 -2.32 -8.51
C VAL A 159 -9.44 -1.83 -9.44
N ASP A 160 -10.70 -2.24 -9.22
CA ASP A 160 -11.84 -1.85 -10.07
C ASP A 160 -12.09 -0.34 -10.07
N VAL A 161 -11.67 0.36 -9.00
CA VAL A 161 -11.84 1.81 -8.83
C VAL A 161 -10.51 2.57 -8.76
N GLU A 162 -9.37 1.86 -8.69
CA GLU A 162 -8.04 2.46 -8.52
C GLU A 162 -7.69 3.40 -9.70
N GLY A 163 -7.30 4.64 -9.37
CA GLY A 163 -6.87 5.64 -10.34
C GLY A 163 -7.99 6.28 -11.17
N LEU A 164 -9.23 5.79 -11.10
CA LEU A 164 -10.34 6.26 -11.93
C LEU A 164 -11.01 7.53 -11.42
N LEU A 165 -10.78 7.91 -10.15
CA LEU A 165 -11.42 9.06 -9.48
C LEU A 165 -12.96 9.02 -9.54
N GLY A 166 -13.53 7.83 -9.52
CA GLY A 166 -14.96 7.58 -9.59
C GLY A 166 -15.64 7.29 -8.25
N GLY A 167 -14.89 7.40 -7.14
CA GLY A 167 -15.33 6.94 -5.82
C GLY A 167 -14.96 5.48 -5.56
N PHE A 168 -15.43 4.94 -4.45
CA PHE A 168 -15.16 3.55 -4.04
C PHE A 168 -16.44 2.84 -3.59
N TYR A 169 -16.36 1.54 -3.39
CA TYR A 169 -17.42 0.71 -2.84
C TYR A 169 -17.02 0.23 -1.45
N THR A 170 -17.91 0.36 -0.47
CA THR A 170 -17.65 -0.03 0.92
C THR A 170 -17.77 -1.55 1.12
N GLU A 171 -18.61 -2.22 0.34
CA GLU A 171 -18.95 -3.62 0.50
C GLU A 171 -17.71 -4.53 0.53
N PRO A 172 -16.74 -4.44 -0.41
CA PRO A 172 -15.58 -5.32 -0.40
C PRO A 172 -14.70 -5.19 0.84
N VAL A 173 -14.53 -3.96 1.35
CA VAL A 173 -13.71 -3.75 2.55
C VAL A 173 -14.43 -4.20 3.83
N ILE A 174 -15.76 -4.02 3.90
CA ILE A 174 -16.58 -4.50 5.02
C ILE A 174 -16.58 -6.04 5.04
N GLU A 175 -16.75 -6.68 3.88
CA GLU A 175 -16.69 -8.14 3.75
C GLU A 175 -15.33 -8.67 4.22
N LEU A 176 -14.23 -8.07 3.76
CA LEU A 176 -12.89 -8.46 4.18
C LEU A 176 -12.70 -8.28 5.68
N LYS A 177 -13.11 -7.12 6.25
CA LYS A 177 -12.99 -6.84 7.68
C LYS A 177 -13.77 -7.83 8.55
N ASN A 178 -14.93 -8.28 8.09
CA ASN A 178 -15.73 -9.29 8.80
C ASN A 178 -15.15 -10.71 8.69
N SER A 179 -14.24 -10.93 7.74
CA SER A 179 -13.68 -12.25 7.44
C SER A 179 -12.35 -12.52 8.12
N VAL A 180 -11.60 -11.48 8.52
CA VAL A 180 -10.27 -11.62 9.11
C VAL A 180 -10.08 -10.66 10.28
N ASP A 181 -9.42 -11.15 11.32
CA ASP A 181 -9.02 -10.35 12.48
C ASP A 181 -7.56 -9.88 12.29
N LEU A 182 -7.35 -9.04 11.29
CA LEU A 182 -6.10 -8.32 11.04
C LEU A 182 -6.42 -6.85 10.77
N PRO A 183 -5.52 -5.93 11.15
CA PRO A 183 -5.59 -4.55 10.73
C PRO A 183 -5.62 -4.42 9.20
N ILE A 184 -6.54 -3.61 8.69
CA ILE A 184 -6.69 -3.39 7.24
C ILE A 184 -6.40 -1.93 6.93
N VAL A 185 -5.47 -1.72 6.00
CA VAL A 185 -5.24 -0.44 5.33
C VAL A 185 -5.92 -0.51 3.95
N TYR A 186 -6.81 0.42 3.66
CA TYR A 186 -7.55 0.47 2.39
C TYR A 186 -6.88 1.38 1.37
N SER A 187 -6.83 0.94 0.10
CA SER A 187 -6.37 1.72 -1.05
C SER A 187 -7.35 1.58 -2.22
N GLY A 188 -7.41 2.59 -3.08
CA GLY A 188 -8.20 2.60 -4.31
C GLY A 188 -9.47 3.45 -4.25
N GLY A 189 -9.68 4.27 -5.26
CA GLY A 189 -10.93 5.00 -5.51
C GLY A 189 -11.27 6.15 -4.57
N ILE A 190 -10.46 6.51 -3.58
CA ILE A 190 -10.72 7.60 -2.63
C ILE A 190 -10.59 8.94 -3.34
N THR A 191 -11.66 9.73 -3.39
CA THR A 191 -11.74 10.97 -4.17
C THR A 191 -12.31 12.16 -3.44
N SER A 192 -12.92 11.95 -2.28
CA SER A 192 -13.60 12.99 -1.50
C SER A 192 -13.43 12.79 0.01
N ILE A 193 -13.67 13.84 0.77
CA ILE A 193 -13.76 13.78 2.24
C ILE A 193 -14.91 12.88 2.71
N SER A 194 -15.97 12.75 1.92
CA SER A 194 -17.05 11.79 2.21
C SER A 194 -16.55 10.36 2.19
N ASP A 195 -15.66 10.01 1.24
CA ASP A 195 -15.05 8.68 1.15
C ASP A 195 -14.18 8.40 2.37
N VAL A 196 -13.39 9.40 2.80
CA VAL A 196 -12.56 9.32 4.02
C VAL A 196 -13.41 9.03 5.25
N LYS A 197 -14.55 9.71 5.41
CA LYS A 197 -15.48 9.49 6.53
C LYS A 197 -16.05 8.08 6.52
N GLN A 198 -16.55 7.62 5.37
CA GLN A 198 -17.14 6.29 5.23
C GLN A 198 -16.13 5.18 5.53
N LEU A 199 -14.87 5.32 5.07
CA LEU A 199 -13.81 4.37 5.38
C LEU A 199 -13.45 4.39 6.87
N ASN A 200 -13.38 5.57 7.48
CA ASN A 200 -13.16 5.67 8.92
C ASN A 200 -14.28 4.97 9.72
N GLU A 201 -15.54 5.16 9.32
CA GLU A 201 -16.71 4.50 9.94
C GLU A 201 -16.71 2.98 9.72
N SER A 202 -16.11 2.47 8.62
CA SER A 202 -15.94 1.04 8.38
C SER A 202 -14.94 0.38 9.35
N GLY A 203 -14.16 1.19 10.08
CA GLY A 203 -13.20 0.72 11.08
C GLY A 203 -11.94 0.10 10.48
N VAL A 204 -11.51 0.53 9.29
CA VAL A 204 -10.16 0.23 8.79
C VAL A 204 -9.12 0.94 9.65
N GLU A 205 -7.91 0.37 9.76
CA GLU A 205 -6.82 0.98 10.52
C GLU A 205 -6.29 2.24 9.83
N GLY A 206 -6.26 2.23 8.51
CA GLY A 206 -5.74 3.34 7.75
C GLY A 206 -6.25 3.37 6.32
N ILE A 207 -6.01 4.49 5.66
CA ILE A 207 -6.35 4.69 4.26
C ILE A 207 -5.16 5.26 3.48
N VAL A 208 -5.01 4.81 2.24
CA VAL A 208 -4.01 5.33 1.31
C VAL A 208 -4.69 6.29 0.34
N ILE A 209 -4.38 7.58 0.44
CA ILE A 209 -4.91 8.59 -0.46
C ILE A 209 -3.80 8.98 -1.44
N GLY A 210 -3.98 8.64 -2.69
CA GLY A 210 -2.99 8.89 -3.75
C GLY A 210 -3.42 10.02 -4.69
N SER A 211 -3.94 9.67 -5.89
CA SER A 211 -4.27 10.62 -6.98
C SER A 211 -5.07 11.82 -6.54
N ALA A 212 -5.96 11.66 -5.56
CA ALA A 212 -6.83 12.74 -5.08
C ALA A 212 -6.06 13.88 -4.41
N LEU A 213 -4.96 13.58 -3.69
CA LEU A 213 -4.09 14.60 -3.11
C LEU A 213 -3.33 15.38 -4.19
N TYR A 214 -2.73 14.66 -5.16
CA TYR A 214 -1.98 15.30 -6.25
C TYR A 214 -2.83 16.11 -7.22
N LYS A 215 -4.14 15.87 -7.26
CA LYS A 215 -5.10 16.59 -8.10
C LYS A 215 -5.96 17.59 -7.31
N ASP A 216 -5.56 17.91 -6.09
CA ASP A 216 -6.25 18.85 -5.20
C ASP A 216 -7.76 18.52 -5.01
N LYS A 217 -8.12 17.24 -5.10
CA LYS A 217 -9.49 16.77 -4.83
C LYS A 217 -9.78 16.63 -3.34
N ILE A 218 -8.74 16.31 -2.57
CA ILE A 218 -8.79 16.19 -1.11
C ILE A 218 -7.69 17.06 -0.54
N ASP A 219 -8.03 17.93 0.41
CA ASP A 219 -7.08 18.61 1.27
C ASP A 219 -6.64 17.66 2.38
N LEU A 220 -5.31 17.42 2.52
CA LEU A 220 -4.78 16.50 3.52
C LEU A 220 -5.13 16.94 4.94
N LYS A 221 -5.04 18.25 5.24
CA LYS A 221 -5.35 18.76 6.58
C LYS A 221 -6.82 18.59 6.95
N GLU A 222 -7.70 18.61 5.94
CA GLU A 222 -9.11 18.31 6.15
C GLU A 222 -9.32 16.81 6.40
N ALA A 223 -8.67 15.95 5.62
CA ALA A 223 -8.74 14.49 5.79
C ALA A 223 -8.26 14.05 7.18
N LEU A 224 -7.17 14.63 7.68
CA LEU A 224 -6.59 14.32 9.00
C LEU A 224 -7.55 14.63 10.18
N LYS A 225 -8.58 15.45 9.99
CA LYS A 225 -9.59 15.70 11.04
C LYS A 225 -10.46 14.48 11.34
N TYR A 226 -10.48 13.51 10.42
CA TYR A 226 -11.26 12.26 10.54
C TYR A 226 -10.40 11.05 10.90
N GLN A 227 -9.16 11.29 11.29
CA GLN A 227 -8.30 10.25 11.83
C GLN A 227 -8.74 9.91 13.25
N ASN A 228 -8.98 8.62 13.52
CA ASN A 228 -9.22 8.14 14.88
C ASN A 228 -7.90 8.25 15.67
N ARG A 229 -7.92 8.99 16.75
CA ARG A 229 -6.81 9.12 17.71
C ARG A 229 -6.90 8.05 18.78
#